data_15c757ce717eeb0b0a76f207e2ad49d7
#
_entry.id   15c757ce717eeb0b0a76f207e2ad49d7
#
_cell.length_a   1.000
_cell.length_b   1.000
_cell.length_c   1.000
_cell.angle_alpha   90.00
_cell.angle_beta   90.00
_cell.angle_gamma   90.00
#
_symmetry.space_group_name_H-M   'P 1'
#
loop_
_entity.id
_entity.type
_entity.pdbx_description
1 polymer ?
#
loop_
_entity_poly.entity_id
_entity_poly.type
_entity_poly.pdbx_seq_one_letter_code
_entity_poly.pdbx_strand_id
1 'polypeptide(L)'
;MTVFQTKNIFAALVMFVALSLPVAAQAGEKDMANMDHTTMSSSPNNLYAQAMETMHAGMAAAPTTGNADVDFVTGMIPHHQGAVDMAKVLLEKGTDPELKELAKGIVAAQEKEIAFMNEWLKKHSDKK
;
A
#
# COMPACT_ATOMS: atom_id res chain seq x y z
N MET A 1 -51.21 0.13 30.93
CA MET A 1 -51.75 1.13 29.99
C MET A 1 -50.61 1.49 29.05
N THR A 2 -50.43 0.72 28.04
CA THR A 2 -50.91 0.81 26.63
C THR A 2 -50.79 2.24 26.10
N VAL A 3 -49.90 2.46 25.14
CA VAL A 3 -50.25 2.92 23.80
C VAL A 3 -49.09 2.66 22.86
N PHE A 4 -49.29 1.72 21.94
CA PHE A 4 -48.64 1.57 20.64
C PHE A 4 -48.97 2.77 19.77
N GLN A 5 -47.95 3.28 19.02
CA GLN A 5 -48.26 4.03 17.81
C GLN A 5 -47.31 3.67 16.67
N THR A 6 -47.88 2.88 15.81
CA THR A 6 -47.46 2.59 14.42
C THR A 6 -47.74 3.81 13.52
N LYS A 7 -47.03 3.82 12.37
CA LYS A 7 -47.24 4.53 11.07
C LYS A 7 -46.12 5.53 10.81
N ASN A 8 -45.46 5.59 9.64
CA ASN A 8 -45.99 5.39 8.32
C ASN A 8 -44.92 4.95 7.35
N ILE A 9 -45.28 3.97 6.53
CA ILE A 9 -44.59 3.55 5.31
C ILE A 9 -44.93 4.57 4.23
N PHE A 10 -43.94 5.31 3.71
CA PHE A 10 -44.06 5.98 2.43
C PHE A 10 -43.20 5.24 1.41
N ALA A 11 -43.87 4.44 0.63
CA ALA A 11 -43.36 3.88 -0.60
C ALA A 11 -43.27 5.01 -1.66
N ALA A 12 -42.05 5.47 -1.91
CA ALA A 12 -41.78 6.30 -3.08
C ALA A 12 -41.36 5.41 -4.24
N LEU A 13 -42.29 5.21 -5.14
CA LEU A 13 -42.06 4.54 -6.43
C LEU A 13 -41.23 5.47 -7.31
N VAL A 14 -39.92 5.21 -7.42
CA VAL A 14 -39.03 5.89 -8.35
C VAL A 14 -39.03 5.09 -9.66
N MET A 15 -39.72 5.63 -10.66
CA MET A 15 -39.64 5.16 -12.04
C MET A 15 -38.24 5.35 -12.58
N PHE A 16 -37.52 4.24 -12.81
CA PHE A 16 -36.28 4.22 -13.58
C PHE A 16 -36.65 4.31 -15.08
N VAL A 17 -36.47 5.48 -15.65
CA VAL A 17 -36.38 5.64 -17.11
C VAL A 17 -34.98 5.16 -17.51
N ALA A 18 -34.90 3.97 -18.07
CA ALA A 18 -33.68 3.47 -18.68
C ALA A 18 -33.42 4.22 -19.99
N LEU A 19 -32.61 5.26 -19.95
CA LEU A 19 -32.04 5.89 -21.13
C LEU A 19 -30.77 5.10 -21.50
N SER A 20 -30.90 4.15 -22.41
CA SER A 20 -29.83 3.39 -23.01
C SER A 20 -29.04 4.29 -23.97
N LEU A 21 -27.93 4.84 -23.51
CA LEU A 21 -26.90 5.40 -24.38
C LEU A 21 -25.88 4.29 -24.70
N PRO A 22 -25.47 4.12 -25.95
CA PRO A 22 -24.39 3.19 -26.28
C PRO A 22 -23.08 3.81 -25.77
N VAL A 23 -22.51 3.22 -24.73
CA VAL A 23 -21.13 3.47 -24.36
C VAL A 23 -20.25 2.82 -25.41
N ALA A 24 -19.65 3.62 -26.27
CA ALA A 24 -18.51 3.20 -27.07
C ALA A 24 -17.33 2.99 -26.12
N ALA A 25 -17.21 1.78 -25.59
CA ALA A 25 -16.02 1.35 -24.87
C ALA A 25 -14.98 0.90 -25.87
N GLN A 26 -14.08 1.80 -26.23
CA GLN A 26 -12.79 1.43 -26.85
C GLN A 26 -11.84 2.61 -26.71
N ALA A 27 -11.07 2.61 -25.66
CA ALA A 27 -9.69 3.16 -25.68
C ALA A 27 -9.02 2.82 -24.33
N GLY A 28 -7.99 2.04 -24.36
CA GLY A 28 -6.91 2.19 -23.39
C GLY A 28 -6.66 1.07 -22.37
N GLU A 29 -6.88 -0.19 -22.72
CA GLU A 29 -6.46 -1.30 -21.86
C GLU A 29 -5.08 -1.88 -22.25
N LYS A 30 -4.25 -1.10 -22.93
CA LYS A 30 -2.94 -1.58 -23.44
C LYS A 30 -1.71 -0.93 -22.81
N ASP A 31 -1.82 0.11 -22.01
CA ASP A 31 -0.62 0.86 -21.56
C ASP A 31 -0.24 0.71 -20.08
N MET A 32 -1.02 -0.05 -19.28
CA MET A 32 -0.67 -0.26 -17.87
C MET A 32 0.26 -1.45 -17.60
N ALA A 33 0.49 -2.31 -18.59
CA ALA A 33 1.33 -3.51 -18.42
C ALA A 33 2.82 -3.26 -18.71
N ASN A 34 3.21 -2.06 -19.12
CA ASN A 34 4.60 -1.73 -19.46
C ASN A 34 5.06 -0.41 -18.82
N MET A 35 4.65 -0.13 -17.59
CA MET A 35 5.38 0.82 -16.77
C MET A 35 6.66 0.11 -16.31
N ASP A 36 7.71 0.30 -17.10
CA ASP A 36 9.05 -0.11 -16.73
C ASP A 36 9.48 0.67 -15.48
N HIS A 37 9.29 0.04 -14.32
CA HIS A 37 9.72 0.58 -13.03
C HIS A 37 11.23 0.83 -12.96
N THR A 38 12.00 0.26 -13.90
CA THR A 38 13.44 0.43 -14.05
C THR A 38 13.81 1.85 -14.47
N THR A 39 12.95 2.56 -15.22
CA THR A 39 13.26 3.90 -15.72
C THR A 39 13.16 4.98 -14.64
N MET A 40 12.36 4.79 -13.60
CA MET A 40 12.30 5.74 -12.49
C MET A 40 13.50 5.65 -11.55
N SER A 41 14.12 4.46 -11.45
CA SER A 41 15.30 4.24 -10.61
C SER A 41 16.59 4.84 -11.20
N SER A 42 16.68 4.97 -12.52
CA SER A 42 17.92 5.34 -13.22
C SER A 42 18.10 6.84 -13.50
N SER A 43 17.16 7.71 -13.07
CA SER A 43 17.32 9.14 -13.22
C SER A 43 18.43 9.67 -12.29
N PRO A 44 19.45 10.38 -12.80
CA PRO A 44 20.56 10.90 -11.99
C PRO A 44 20.11 11.91 -10.91
N ASN A 45 18.89 12.42 -11.00
CA ASN A 45 18.29 13.33 -10.04
C ASN A 45 17.26 12.67 -9.11
N ASN A 46 17.14 11.35 -9.15
CA ASN A 46 16.20 10.65 -8.25
C ASN A 46 16.82 10.46 -6.88
N LEU A 47 16.45 11.32 -5.93
CA LEU A 47 16.91 11.27 -4.54
C LEU A 47 16.52 9.96 -3.83
N TYR A 48 15.49 9.29 -4.31
CA TYR A 48 14.94 8.07 -3.72
C TYR A 48 15.43 6.78 -4.40
N ALA A 49 16.24 6.90 -5.48
CA ALA A 49 16.65 5.75 -6.30
C ALA A 49 17.26 4.63 -5.45
N GLN A 50 18.18 4.98 -4.56
CA GLN A 50 18.84 3.97 -3.71
C GLN A 50 17.88 3.28 -2.74
N ALA A 51 16.97 4.03 -2.11
CA ALA A 51 15.97 3.46 -1.21
C ALA A 51 15.05 2.48 -1.95
N MET A 52 14.60 2.86 -3.15
CA MET A 52 13.74 2.02 -3.98
C MET A 52 14.47 0.77 -4.48
N GLU A 53 15.71 0.90 -4.93
CA GLU A 53 16.53 -0.23 -5.39
C GLU A 53 16.74 -1.25 -4.27
N THR A 54 17.14 -0.78 -3.08
CA THR A 54 17.33 -1.64 -1.90
C THR A 54 16.03 -2.35 -1.51
N MET A 55 14.89 -1.64 -1.53
CA MET A 55 13.58 -2.22 -1.27
C MET A 55 13.24 -3.33 -2.27
N HIS A 56 13.36 -3.04 -3.58
CA HIS A 56 13.05 -4.01 -4.62
C HIS A 56 13.96 -5.25 -4.57
N ALA A 57 15.26 -5.04 -4.35
CA ALA A 57 16.20 -6.14 -4.19
C ALA A 57 15.86 -7.02 -2.97
N GLY A 58 15.50 -6.39 -1.85
CA GLY A 58 15.07 -7.09 -0.65
C GLY A 58 13.78 -7.90 -0.84
N MET A 59 12.79 -7.32 -1.52
CA MET A 59 11.54 -8.01 -1.86
C MET A 59 11.77 -9.17 -2.82
N ALA A 60 12.62 -8.99 -3.83
CA ALA A 60 12.95 -10.04 -4.79
C ALA A 60 13.74 -11.20 -4.15
N ALA A 61 14.51 -10.92 -3.12
CA ALA A 61 15.28 -11.93 -2.37
C ALA A 61 14.45 -12.63 -1.28
N ALA A 62 13.23 -12.15 -0.99
CA ALA A 62 12.37 -12.76 0.02
C ALA A 62 12.02 -14.20 -0.40
N PRO A 63 12.15 -15.18 0.51
CA PRO A 63 11.85 -16.58 0.20
C PRO A 63 10.36 -16.76 -0.07
N THR A 64 10.02 -17.59 -1.05
CA THR A 64 8.67 -18.09 -1.30
C THR A 64 8.56 -19.50 -0.74
N THR A 65 7.90 -19.64 0.40
CA THR A 65 7.81 -20.92 1.14
C THR A 65 6.53 -21.68 0.80
N GLY A 66 5.54 -21.01 0.23
CA GLY A 66 4.17 -21.53 0.04
C GLY A 66 3.29 -21.37 1.28
N ASN A 67 3.82 -20.84 2.38
CA ASN A 67 3.05 -20.44 3.54
C ASN A 67 2.73 -18.94 3.44
N ALA A 68 1.46 -18.62 3.27
CA ALA A 68 1.02 -17.24 3.03
C ALA A 68 1.42 -16.27 4.13
N ASP A 69 1.42 -16.70 5.40
CA ASP A 69 1.79 -15.84 6.53
C ASP A 69 3.29 -15.54 6.52
N VAL A 70 4.11 -16.57 6.30
CA VAL A 70 5.58 -16.44 6.21
C VAL A 70 5.96 -15.59 5.00
N ASP A 71 5.40 -15.91 3.84
CA ASP A 71 5.70 -15.21 2.58
C ASP A 71 5.29 -13.73 2.66
N PHE A 72 4.15 -13.43 3.28
CA PHE A 72 3.72 -12.07 3.55
C PHE A 72 4.73 -11.32 4.41
N VAL A 73 5.09 -11.87 5.57
CA VAL A 73 5.98 -11.21 6.52
C VAL A 73 7.38 -11.00 5.95
N THR A 74 7.93 -12.02 5.27
CA THR A 74 9.27 -11.91 4.65
C THR A 74 9.33 -10.88 3.53
N GLY A 75 8.25 -10.71 2.76
CA GLY A 75 8.15 -9.67 1.74
C GLY A 75 7.89 -8.28 2.32
N MET A 76 7.11 -8.18 3.41
CA MET A 76 6.75 -6.89 4.01
C MET A 76 7.89 -6.24 4.79
N ILE A 77 8.82 -6.99 5.35
CA ILE A 77 9.99 -6.42 6.06
C ILE A 77 10.81 -5.50 5.12
N PRO A 78 11.30 -5.95 3.95
CA PRO A 78 12.03 -5.06 3.05
C PRO A 78 11.17 -3.93 2.48
N HIS A 79 9.87 -4.14 2.29
CA HIS A 79 8.94 -3.08 1.88
C HIS A 79 8.87 -1.96 2.93
N HIS A 80 8.71 -2.31 4.20
CA HIS A 80 8.68 -1.36 5.31
C HIS A 80 10.04 -0.66 5.48
N GLN A 81 11.14 -1.38 5.32
CA GLN A 81 12.47 -0.78 5.37
C GLN A 81 12.64 0.27 4.26
N GLY A 82 12.15 -0.01 3.05
CA GLY A 82 12.14 0.98 1.95
C GLY A 82 11.36 2.24 2.29
N ALA A 83 10.21 2.11 2.95
CA ALA A 83 9.43 3.27 3.41
C ALA A 83 10.19 4.10 4.45
N VAL A 84 10.91 3.45 5.38
CA VAL A 84 11.79 4.13 6.36
C VAL A 84 12.90 4.87 5.65
N ASP A 85 13.56 4.24 4.67
CA ASP A 85 14.68 4.85 3.96
C ASP A 85 14.22 6.04 3.11
N MET A 86 13.06 5.94 2.44
CA MET A 86 12.45 7.08 1.74
C MET A 86 12.09 8.22 2.70
N ALA A 87 11.51 7.91 3.85
CA ALA A 87 11.19 8.91 4.86
C ALA A 87 12.45 9.63 5.39
N LYS A 88 13.55 8.91 5.57
CA LYS A 88 14.85 9.48 5.95
C LYS A 88 15.40 10.45 4.89
N VAL A 89 15.28 10.11 3.60
CA VAL A 89 15.64 11.04 2.51
C VAL A 89 14.81 12.32 2.58
N LEU A 90 13.50 12.23 2.82
CA LEU A 90 12.64 13.39 2.98
C LEU A 90 13.05 14.23 4.21
N LEU A 91 13.38 13.61 5.33
CA LEU A 91 13.82 14.31 6.54
C LEU A 91 15.12 15.08 6.30
N GLU A 92 16.02 14.52 5.50
CA GLU A 92 17.31 15.13 5.19
C GLU A 92 17.20 16.23 4.12
N LYS A 93 16.53 15.96 3.01
CA LYS A 93 16.52 16.81 1.81
C LYS A 93 15.26 17.65 1.67
N GLY A 94 14.16 17.25 2.29
CA GLY A 94 12.89 17.97 2.18
C GLY A 94 12.92 19.31 2.92
N THR A 95 12.06 20.22 2.50
CA THR A 95 11.94 21.57 3.10
C THR A 95 10.58 21.81 3.76
N ASP A 96 9.56 21.05 3.37
CA ASP A 96 8.20 21.19 3.89
C ASP A 96 8.10 20.63 5.33
N PRO A 97 7.69 21.44 6.33
CA PRO A 97 7.62 21.01 7.71
C PRO A 97 6.52 19.98 7.98
N GLU A 98 5.39 20.04 7.27
CA GLU A 98 4.29 19.11 7.46
C GLU A 98 4.68 17.72 6.94
N LEU A 99 5.34 17.66 5.78
CA LEU A 99 5.86 16.42 5.24
C LEU A 99 6.99 15.82 6.09
N LYS A 100 7.83 16.66 6.69
CA LYS A 100 8.84 16.19 7.65
C LYS A 100 8.21 15.57 8.90
N GLU A 101 7.13 16.15 9.41
CA GLU A 101 6.43 15.59 10.55
C GLU A 101 5.77 14.25 10.19
N LEU A 102 5.14 14.16 9.01
CA LEU A 102 4.63 12.90 8.47
C LEU A 102 5.75 11.85 8.37
N ALA A 103 6.91 12.20 7.83
CA ALA A 103 8.03 11.29 7.68
C ALA A 103 8.55 10.74 9.02
N LYS A 104 8.62 11.57 10.07
CA LYS A 104 8.94 11.10 11.43
C LYS A 104 7.93 10.07 11.93
N GLY A 105 6.65 10.32 11.70
CA GLY A 105 5.57 9.38 12.05
C GLY A 105 5.71 8.05 11.30
N ILE A 106 6.03 8.10 10.00
CA ILE A 106 6.28 6.92 9.17
C ILE A 106 7.45 6.11 9.74
N VAL A 107 8.59 6.73 9.99
CA VAL A 107 9.76 6.03 10.57
C VAL A 107 9.38 5.32 11.86
N ALA A 108 8.75 6.03 12.80
CA ALA A 108 8.39 5.47 14.10
C ALA A 108 7.37 4.30 14.00
N ALA A 109 6.42 4.37 13.07
CA ALA A 109 5.44 3.32 12.86
C ALA A 109 6.06 2.09 12.20
N GLN A 110 6.80 2.30 11.10
CA GLN A 110 7.40 1.23 10.31
C GLN A 110 8.47 0.44 11.10
N GLU A 111 9.29 1.12 11.92
CA GLU A 111 10.28 0.45 12.78
C GLU A 111 9.62 -0.48 13.81
N LYS A 112 8.48 -0.10 14.38
CA LYS A 112 7.70 -0.97 15.28
C LYS A 112 7.12 -2.18 14.55
N GLU A 113 6.60 -1.99 13.34
CA GLU A 113 6.05 -3.06 12.54
C GLU A 113 7.13 -4.03 12.06
N ILE A 114 8.30 -3.53 11.66
CA ILE A 114 9.47 -4.36 11.34
C ILE A 114 9.88 -5.20 12.56
N ALA A 115 9.95 -4.60 13.74
CA ALA A 115 10.28 -5.31 14.96
C ALA A 115 9.27 -6.44 15.27
N PHE A 116 7.96 -6.13 15.14
CA PHE A 116 6.90 -7.12 15.29
C PHE A 116 7.04 -8.28 14.29
N MET A 117 7.24 -7.98 13.01
CA MET A 117 7.39 -8.98 11.95
C MET A 117 8.61 -9.89 12.19
N ASN A 118 9.74 -9.32 12.58
CA ASN A 118 10.93 -10.10 12.92
C ASN A 118 10.70 -11.04 14.13
N GLU A 119 10.03 -10.57 15.18
CA GLU A 119 9.68 -11.41 16.33
C GLU A 119 8.66 -12.49 15.97
N TRP A 120 7.72 -12.16 15.08
CA TRP A 120 6.77 -13.15 14.59
C TRP A 120 7.49 -14.28 13.80
N LEU A 121 8.41 -13.93 12.88
CA LEU A 121 9.19 -14.90 12.12
C LEU A 121 10.00 -15.83 13.04
N LYS A 122 10.69 -15.30 14.05
CA LYS A 122 11.44 -16.12 15.02
C LYS A 122 10.58 -17.20 15.69
N LYS A 123 9.28 -16.95 15.86
CA LYS A 123 8.35 -17.86 16.52
C LYS A 123 7.68 -18.85 15.57
N HIS A 124 7.68 -18.56 14.26
CA HIS A 124 6.86 -19.29 13.30
C HIS A 124 7.63 -19.87 12.11
N SER A 125 8.87 -19.43 11.84
CA SER A 125 9.68 -19.97 10.75
C SER A 125 10.11 -21.43 10.93
N ASP A 126 10.17 -21.91 12.18
CA ASP A 126 10.60 -23.26 12.52
C ASP A 126 9.47 -24.31 12.57
N LYS A 127 8.23 -23.90 12.31
CA LYS A 127 7.09 -24.81 12.27
C LYS A 127 6.91 -25.36 10.86
N LYS A 128 7.67 -26.42 10.55
CA LYS A 128 7.41 -27.29 9.41
C LYS A 128 6.26 -28.25 9.70
#